data_0a030cf532f555178bf7776ae379796b
#
_entry.id   0a030cf532f555178bf7776ae379796b
#
_cell.length_a   1.000
_cell.length_b   1.000
_cell.length_c   1.000
_cell.angle_alpha   90.00
_cell.angle_beta   90.00
_cell.angle_gamma   90.00
#
_symmetry.space_group_name_H-M   'P 1'
#
loop_
_entity.id
_entity.type
_entity.pdbx_description
1 polymer ?
#
loop_
_entity_poly.entity_id
_entity_poly.type
_entity_poly.pdbx_seq_one_letter_code
_entity_poly.pdbx_strand_id
1 'polypeptide(L)'
;MQPLWSPTAQRVASTRIDEFRRSVAADRPDVVDSVALHGWSVQDPQEFWQRMWSYGQVIGDPGPVVFDSGDGSVRQGRFFPQSSLSYAENALAHRDGAGDEALVAITEHGDRRAYTWQQLREQVAALAAALTADGVQPGDRVAAYMPHVAETIITFLAANAIGATFTSTSS
;
A
#
# COMPACT_ATOMS: atom_id res chain seq x y z
N MET A 1 0.60 -0.14 35.31
CA MET A 1 1.72 0.76 34.91
C MET A 1 1.12 1.95 34.20
N GLN A 2 1.40 3.17 34.62
CA GLN A 2 0.91 4.36 33.89
C GLN A 2 1.74 4.55 32.60
N PRO A 3 1.09 4.90 31.46
CA PRO A 3 1.83 5.17 30.23
C PRO A 3 2.73 6.39 30.41
N LEU A 4 3.94 6.33 29.83
CA LEU A 4 4.89 7.47 29.86
C LEU A 4 4.40 8.65 29.02
N TRP A 5 3.53 8.39 28.06
CA TRP A 5 2.92 9.39 27.18
C TRP A 5 1.57 8.90 26.67
N SER A 6 0.64 9.83 26.46
CA SER A 6 -0.66 9.57 25.83
C SER A 6 -0.98 10.70 24.84
N PRO A 7 -1.56 10.40 23.69
CA PRO A 7 -1.97 11.43 22.74
C PRO A 7 -3.12 12.27 23.31
N THR A 8 -3.18 13.55 22.93
CA THR A 8 -4.36 14.39 23.21
C THR A 8 -5.56 13.91 22.39
N ALA A 9 -6.79 14.20 22.87
CA ALA A 9 -8.01 13.88 22.13
C ALA A 9 -8.03 14.49 20.72
N GLN A 10 -7.50 15.71 20.56
CA GLN A 10 -7.39 16.37 19.26
C GLN A 10 -6.46 15.60 18.32
N ARG A 11 -5.31 15.12 18.82
CA ARG A 11 -4.38 14.31 18.03
C ARG A 11 -5.02 12.98 17.63
N VAL A 12 -5.74 12.33 18.53
CA VAL A 12 -6.50 11.10 18.19
C VAL A 12 -7.48 11.37 17.07
N ALA A 13 -8.33 12.39 17.22
CA ALA A 13 -9.37 12.74 16.25
C ALA A 13 -8.84 13.12 14.86
N SER A 14 -7.57 13.54 14.75
CA SER A 14 -6.90 13.86 13.48
C SER A 14 -6.22 12.66 12.80
N THR A 15 -6.27 11.48 13.38
CA THR A 15 -5.63 10.28 12.81
C THR A 15 -6.53 9.57 11.80
N ARG A 16 -5.93 8.97 10.77
CA ARG A 16 -6.64 8.15 9.79
C ARG A 16 -7.32 6.94 10.41
N ILE A 17 -6.75 6.37 11.45
CA ILE A 17 -7.35 5.23 12.14
C ILE A 17 -8.63 5.63 12.90
N ASP A 18 -8.67 6.82 13.51
CA ASP A 18 -9.91 7.32 14.15
C ASP A 18 -10.93 7.78 13.12
N GLU A 19 -10.49 8.30 11.98
CA GLU A 19 -11.35 8.61 10.84
C GLU A 19 -12.05 7.32 10.34
N PHE A 20 -11.30 6.24 10.14
CA PHE A 20 -11.85 4.93 9.77
C PHE A 20 -12.82 4.42 10.84
N ARG A 21 -12.44 4.44 12.12
CA ARG A 21 -13.32 4.07 13.22
C ARG A 21 -14.66 4.82 13.19
N ARG A 22 -14.61 6.13 12.97
CA ARG A 22 -15.83 6.97 12.87
C ARG A 22 -16.65 6.65 11.61
N SER A 23 -16.01 6.26 10.51
CA SER A 23 -16.73 5.92 9.26
C SER A 23 -17.60 4.67 9.41
N VAL A 24 -17.26 3.77 10.34
CA VAL A 24 -18.02 2.54 10.60
C VAL A 24 -18.97 2.68 11.80
N ALA A 25 -18.95 3.80 12.52
CA ALA A 25 -19.68 3.95 13.77
C ALA A 25 -21.21 3.83 13.64
N ALA A 26 -21.78 4.12 12.46
CA ALA A 26 -23.22 3.96 12.22
C ALA A 26 -23.66 2.49 12.25
N ASP A 27 -22.83 1.61 11.70
CA ASP A 27 -23.11 0.16 11.61
C ASP A 27 -22.51 -0.61 12.79
N ARG A 28 -21.44 -0.08 13.38
CA ARG A 28 -20.70 -0.68 14.51
C ARG A 28 -20.59 0.30 15.69
N PRO A 29 -21.70 0.58 16.39
CA PRO A 29 -21.71 1.49 17.55
C PRO A 29 -20.90 0.96 18.74
N ASP A 30 -20.55 -0.32 18.74
CA ASP A 30 -19.69 -0.98 19.71
C ASP A 30 -18.20 -0.60 19.53
N VAL A 31 -17.79 -0.11 18.35
CA VAL A 31 -16.40 0.27 18.05
C VAL A 31 -16.13 1.70 18.49
N VAL A 32 -16.07 1.91 19.80
CA VAL A 32 -15.98 3.24 20.44
C VAL A 32 -14.56 3.81 20.50
N ASP A 33 -13.55 2.95 20.49
CA ASP A 33 -12.13 3.33 20.61
C ASP A 33 -11.20 2.40 19.83
N SER A 34 -9.89 2.61 19.95
CA SER A 34 -8.88 1.79 19.26
C SER A 34 -8.80 0.35 19.77
N VAL A 35 -9.18 0.10 21.02
CA VAL A 35 -9.19 -1.25 21.60
C VAL A 35 -10.36 -2.04 21.04
N ALA A 36 -11.53 -1.42 20.98
CA ALA A 36 -12.73 -2.02 20.36
C ALA A 36 -12.51 -2.24 18.85
N LEU A 37 -11.86 -1.28 18.16
CA LEU A 37 -11.49 -1.40 16.75
C LEU A 37 -10.56 -2.61 16.51
N HIS A 38 -9.53 -2.78 17.34
CA HIS A 38 -8.65 -3.94 17.28
C HIS A 38 -9.42 -5.24 17.61
N GLY A 39 -10.26 -5.22 18.64
CA GLY A 39 -11.10 -6.37 19.00
C GLY A 39 -11.94 -6.84 17.81
N TRP A 40 -12.61 -5.92 17.13
CA TRP A 40 -13.39 -6.23 15.93
C TRP A 40 -12.51 -6.79 14.80
N SER A 41 -11.36 -6.20 14.53
CA SER A 41 -10.47 -6.67 13.45
C SER A 41 -10.01 -8.12 13.62
N VAL A 42 -9.97 -8.60 14.86
CA VAL A 42 -9.58 -9.99 15.20
C VAL A 42 -10.79 -10.93 15.23
N GLN A 43 -11.93 -10.45 15.75
CA GLN A 43 -13.14 -11.25 15.90
C GLN A 43 -13.88 -11.46 14.57
N ASP A 44 -13.90 -10.46 13.73
CA ASP A 44 -14.53 -10.50 12.41
C ASP A 44 -13.59 -9.90 11.35
N PRO A 45 -12.51 -10.61 11.00
CA PRO A 45 -11.56 -10.12 10.00
C PRO A 45 -12.20 -9.95 8.63
N GLN A 46 -13.23 -10.72 8.30
CA GLN A 46 -13.91 -10.64 7.01
C GLN A 46 -14.60 -9.27 6.84
N GLU A 47 -15.45 -8.87 7.78
CA GLU A 47 -16.12 -7.57 7.71
C GLU A 47 -15.12 -6.42 7.81
N PHE A 48 -14.17 -6.51 8.75
CA PHE A 48 -13.15 -5.48 8.96
C PHE A 48 -12.36 -5.19 7.68
N TRP A 49 -11.80 -6.22 7.03
CA TRP A 49 -10.96 -6.03 5.85
C TRP A 49 -11.77 -5.66 4.60
N GLN A 50 -13.02 -6.08 4.49
CA GLN A 50 -13.92 -5.61 3.44
C GLN A 50 -14.14 -4.10 3.54
N ARG A 51 -14.36 -3.58 4.76
CA ARG A 51 -14.51 -2.16 5.00
C ARG A 51 -13.20 -1.39 4.79
N MET A 52 -12.07 -2.01 5.18
CA MET A 52 -10.75 -1.44 4.93
C MET A 52 -10.45 -1.31 3.43
N TRP A 53 -10.81 -2.29 2.62
CA TRP A 53 -10.68 -2.21 1.16
C TRP A 53 -11.42 -0.99 0.60
N SER A 54 -12.67 -0.82 1.00
CA SER A 54 -13.51 0.30 0.54
C SER A 54 -13.00 1.66 1.07
N TYR A 55 -12.63 1.73 2.35
CA TYR A 55 -12.09 2.94 2.96
C TYR A 55 -10.75 3.35 2.33
N GLY A 56 -9.89 2.38 2.03
CA GLY A 56 -8.62 2.57 1.34
C GLY A 56 -8.75 2.90 -0.13
N GLN A 57 -9.98 2.84 -0.69
CA GLN A 57 -10.25 3.07 -2.11
C GLN A 57 -9.36 2.20 -3.01
N VAL A 58 -9.17 0.94 -2.62
CA VAL A 58 -8.30 0.03 -3.37
C VAL A 58 -8.87 -0.20 -4.77
N ILE A 59 -8.05 0.05 -5.78
CA ILE A 59 -8.37 -0.18 -7.18
C ILE A 59 -8.08 -1.64 -7.49
N GLY A 60 -9.12 -2.39 -7.90
CA GLY A 60 -9.03 -3.80 -8.25
C GLY A 60 -10.31 -4.55 -7.91
N ASP A 61 -10.28 -5.85 -8.17
CA ASP A 61 -11.35 -6.77 -7.80
C ASP A 61 -10.97 -7.46 -6.48
N PRO A 62 -11.71 -7.27 -5.38
CA PRO A 62 -11.44 -7.96 -4.11
C PRO A 62 -11.70 -9.46 -4.17
N GLY A 63 -12.47 -9.94 -5.17
CA GLY A 63 -12.98 -11.29 -5.21
C GLY A 63 -14.10 -11.54 -4.17
N PRO A 64 -14.72 -12.72 -4.20
CA PRO A 64 -15.87 -13.04 -3.34
C PRO A 64 -15.48 -13.40 -1.90
N VAL A 65 -14.22 -13.72 -1.61
CA VAL A 65 -13.72 -14.12 -0.28
C VAL A 65 -12.73 -13.10 0.24
N VAL A 66 -13.09 -12.44 1.32
CA VAL A 66 -12.22 -11.42 1.97
C VAL A 66 -11.18 -12.08 2.87
N PHE A 67 -11.57 -13.11 3.60
CA PHE A 67 -10.67 -13.84 4.50
C PHE A 67 -10.97 -15.34 4.49
N ASP A 68 -9.95 -16.14 4.26
CA ASP A 68 -9.97 -17.60 4.36
C ASP A 68 -9.02 -18.01 5.50
N SER A 69 -9.59 -18.56 6.58
CA SER A 69 -8.81 -18.93 7.76
C SER A 69 -7.96 -20.21 7.56
N GLY A 70 -8.16 -20.94 6.45
CA GLY A 70 -7.49 -22.22 6.23
C GLY A 70 -7.78 -23.23 7.33
N ASP A 71 -6.74 -23.73 7.96
CA ASP A 71 -6.84 -24.64 9.12
C ASP A 71 -7.04 -23.92 10.47
N GLY A 72 -7.26 -22.60 10.45
CA GLY A 72 -7.38 -21.73 11.62
C GLY A 72 -6.05 -21.25 12.19
N SER A 73 -4.92 -21.64 11.60
CA SER A 73 -3.62 -21.08 11.98
C SER A 73 -3.36 -19.75 11.27
N VAL A 74 -2.68 -18.84 11.96
CA VAL A 74 -2.26 -17.53 11.37
C VAL A 74 -1.42 -17.72 10.11
N ARG A 75 -0.71 -18.84 9.99
CA ARG A 75 0.16 -19.13 8.84
C ARG A 75 -0.62 -19.47 7.56
N GLN A 76 -1.82 -20.01 7.69
CA GLN A 76 -2.65 -20.43 6.57
C GLN A 76 -3.77 -19.42 6.25
N GLY A 77 -3.95 -18.40 7.10
CA GLY A 77 -4.88 -17.33 6.85
C GLY A 77 -4.50 -16.54 5.59
N ARG A 78 -5.45 -16.39 4.67
CA ARG A 78 -5.28 -15.65 3.42
C ARG A 78 -6.31 -14.55 3.31
N PHE A 79 -5.82 -13.34 3.08
CA PHE A 79 -6.68 -12.19 2.80
C PHE A 79 -6.87 -12.04 1.30
N PHE A 80 -8.10 -11.84 0.86
CA PHE A 80 -8.47 -11.65 -0.53
C PHE A 80 -7.82 -12.66 -1.49
N PRO A 81 -8.00 -13.99 -1.25
CA PRO A 81 -7.25 -15.01 -1.99
C PRO A 81 -7.51 -15.06 -3.49
N GLN A 82 -8.60 -14.44 -3.94
CA GLN A 82 -9.00 -14.36 -5.35
C GLN A 82 -8.94 -12.92 -5.89
N SER A 83 -8.34 -11.99 -5.14
CA SER A 83 -8.25 -10.61 -5.60
C SER A 83 -7.34 -10.46 -6.82
N SER A 84 -7.69 -9.48 -7.66
CA SER A 84 -6.86 -9.04 -8.77
C SER A 84 -6.67 -7.53 -8.69
N LEU A 85 -5.44 -7.09 -8.51
CA LEU A 85 -5.09 -5.67 -8.45
C LEU A 85 -3.67 -5.43 -8.94
N SER A 86 -3.37 -4.21 -9.35
CA SER A 86 -2.02 -3.73 -9.62
C SER A 86 -1.52 -2.90 -8.44
N TYR A 87 -0.40 -3.32 -7.84
CA TYR A 87 0.24 -2.53 -6.79
C TYR A 87 0.67 -1.15 -7.32
N ALA A 88 1.29 -1.12 -8.51
CA ALA A 88 1.74 0.13 -9.13
C ALA A 88 0.58 1.08 -9.43
N GLU A 89 -0.55 0.58 -9.92
CA GLU A 89 -1.75 1.38 -10.14
C GLU A 89 -2.24 2.02 -8.84
N ASN A 90 -2.37 1.23 -7.79
CA ASN A 90 -2.79 1.73 -6.47
C ASN A 90 -1.79 2.74 -5.87
N ALA A 91 -0.49 2.48 -6.02
CA ALA A 91 0.54 3.36 -5.50
C ALA A 91 0.59 4.73 -6.23
N LEU A 92 0.29 4.74 -7.52
CA LEU A 92 0.39 5.93 -8.39
C LEU A 92 -0.94 6.67 -8.61
N ALA A 93 -2.07 6.03 -8.25
CA ALA A 93 -3.40 6.64 -8.33
C ALA A 93 -3.60 7.74 -7.26
N HIS A 94 -4.72 8.01 -6.80
CA HIS A 94 -5.20 8.74 -5.62
C HIS A 94 -4.19 9.67 -4.91
N ARG A 95 -3.63 10.64 -5.64
CA ARG A 95 -2.80 11.67 -5.02
C ARG A 95 -3.23 13.04 -5.50
N ASP A 96 -3.68 13.84 -4.57
CA ASP A 96 -3.93 15.25 -4.77
C ASP A 96 -2.60 15.97 -5.04
N GLY A 97 -2.65 17.01 -5.83
CA GLY A 97 -1.47 17.82 -6.09
C GLY A 97 -0.44 17.15 -6.99
N ALA A 98 -0.68 17.12 -8.31
CA ALA A 98 0.27 16.55 -9.28
C ALA A 98 1.70 17.10 -9.16
N GLY A 99 1.84 18.31 -8.56
CA GLY A 99 3.10 18.98 -8.28
C GLY A 99 3.74 18.66 -6.92
N ASP A 100 3.04 17.92 -6.04
CA ASP A 100 3.58 17.56 -4.74
C ASP A 100 4.68 16.51 -4.86
N GLU A 101 5.64 16.53 -3.92
CA GLU A 101 6.74 15.57 -3.90
C GLU A 101 6.21 14.15 -3.59
N ALA A 102 6.41 13.25 -4.54
CA ALA A 102 6.01 11.85 -4.45
C ALA A 102 7.16 10.95 -3.98
N LEU A 103 8.37 11.25 -4.43
CA LEU A 103 9.57 10.46 -4.15
C LEU A 103 10.74 11.41 -3.90
N VAL A 104 11.39 11.22 -2.76
CA VAL A 104 12.59 11.98 -2.39
C VAL A 104 13.73 11.01 -2.18
N ALA A 105 14.80 11.17 -2.95
CA ALA A 105 16.05 10.47 -2.79
C ALA A 105 17.09 11.41 -2.14
N ILE A 106 17.73 10.92 -1.10
CA ILE A 106 18.81 11.64 -0.40
C ILE A 106 20.02 10.72 -0.38
N THR A 107 21.14 11.20 -0.92
CA THR A 107 22.40 10.45 -0.95
C THR A 107 23.17 10.60 0.37
N GLU A 108 24.18 9.77 0.59
CA GLU A 108 25.10 9.88 1.74
C GLU A 108 25.85 11.23 1.77
N HIS A 109 26.01 11.87 0.61
CA HIS A 109 26.65 13.21 0.51
C HIS A 109 25.67 14.35 0.76
N GLY A 110 24.39 14.06 1.04
CA GLY A 110 23.36 15.04 1.31
C GLY A 110 22.69 15.62 0.08
N ASP A 111 23.00 15.13 -1.13
CA ASP A 111 22.29 15.54 -2.33
C ASP A 111 20.85 15.09 -2.26
N ARG A 112 19.92 16.03 -2.50
CA ARG A 112 18.47 15.80 -2.45
C ARG A 112 17.90 15.94 -3.85
N ARG A 113 17.25 14.88 -4.34
CA ARG A 113 16.51 14.85 -5.60
C ARG A 113 15.05 14.46 -5.32
N ALA A 114 14.13 15.27 -5.75
CA ALA A 114 12.70 15.04 -5.57
C ALA A 114 12.02 14.86 -6.92
N TYR A 115 10.99 14.01 -6.93
CA TYR A 115 10.10 13.81 -8.06
C TYR A 115 8.69 14.15 -7.63
N THR A 116 7.98 14.92 -8.43
CA THR A 116 6.54 15.10 -8.24
C THR A 116 5.79 13.83 -8.62
N TRP A 117 4.50 13.73 -8.22
CA TRP A 117 3.63 12.63 -8.64
C TRP A 117 3.53 12.50 -10.15
N GLN A 118 3.49 13.62 -10.87
CA GLN A 118 3.49 13.62 -12.33
C GLN A 118 4.79 13.03 -12.87
N GLN A 119 5.94 13.54 -12.43
CA GLN A 119 7.26 13.07 -12.87
C GLN A 119 7.46 11.58 -12.55
N LEU A 120 7.04 11.13 -11.36
CA LEU A 120 7.14 9.72 -11.00
C LEU A 120 6.31 8.84 -11.95
N ARG A 121 5.07 9.21 -12.25
CA ARG A 121 4.24 8.50 -13.22
C ARG A 121 4.87 8.45 -14.61
N GLU A 122 5.40 9.56 -15.08
CA GLU A 122 6.09 9.65 -16.40
C GLU A 122 7.30 8.73 -16.45
N GLN A 123 8.15 8.73 -15.41
CA GLN A 123 9.33 7.86 -15.34
C GLN A 123 8.94 6.37 -15.29
N VAL A 124 7.94 6.03 -14.48
CA VAL A 124 7.43 4.65 -14.39
C VAL A 124 6.86 4.19 -15.72
N ALA A 125 6.06 5.02 -16.39
CA ALA A 125 5.47 4.67 -17.68
C ALA A 125 6.54 4.50 -18.78
N ALA A 126 7.53 5.38 -18.82
CA ALA A 126 8.63 5.29 -19.77
C ALA A 126 9.43 3.99 -19.60
N LEU A 127 9.77 3.64 -18.34
CA LEU A 127 10.51 2.41 -18.07
C LEU A 127 9.66 1.16 -18.31
N ALA A 128 8.38 1.17 -17.97
CA ALA A 128 7.46 0.07 -18.27
C ALA A 128 7.36 -0.20 -19.78
N ALA A 129 7.27 0.88 -20.58
CA ALA A 129 7.28 0.77 -22.05
C ALA A 129 8.60 0.20 -22.58
N ALA A 130 9.74 0.63 -22.04
CA ALA A 130 11.06 0.09 -22.42
C ALA A 130 11.18 -1.40 -22.08
N LEU A 131 10.82 -1.81 -20.86
CA LEU A 131 10.84 -3.23 -20.46
C LEU A 131 9.93 -4.09 -21.36
N THR A 132 8.75 -3.57 -21.72
CA THR A 132 7.85 -4.27 -22.65
C THR A 132 8.46 -4.37 -24.05
N ALA A 133 9.11 -3.32 -24.54
CA ALA A 133 9.80 -3.32 -25.84
C ALA A 133 10.98 -4.32 -25.88
N ASP A 134 11.65 -4.50 -24.73
CA ASP A 134 12.72 -5.50 -24.55
C ASP A 134 12.17 -6.93 -24.38
N GLY A 135 10.85 -7.11 -24.40
CA GLY A 135 10.19 -8.41 -24.38
C GLY A 135 9.82 -8.93 -23.00
N VAL A 136 9.91 -8.12 -21.95
CA VAL A 136 9.45 -8.50 -20.60
C VAL A 136 7.92 -8.65 -20.59
N GLN A 137 7.45 -9.78 -20.05
CA GLN A 137 6.03 -10.15 -20.02
C GLN A 137 5.53 -10.35 -18.58
N PRO A 138 4.20 -10.34 -18.35
CA PRO A 138 3.63 -10.72 -17.07
C PRO A 138 4.15 -12.08 -16.57
N GLY A 139 4.59 -12.13 -15.31
CA GLY A 139 5.18 -13.31 -14.69
C GLY A 139 6.71 -13.43 -14.85
N ASP A 140 7.34 -12.60 -15.66
CA ASP A 140 8.81 -12.53 -15.73
C ASP A 140 9.41 -11.92 -14.45
N ARG A 141 10.72 -12.07 -14.30
CA ARG A 141 11.47 -11.53 -13.15
C ARG A 141 12.40 -10.43 -13.62
N VAL A 142 12.24 -9.24 -13.01
CA VAL A 142 13.16 -8.11 -13.17
C VAL A 142 14.00 -8.04 -11.90
N ALA A 143 15.31 -8.29 -12.04
CA ALA A 143 16.26 -8.24 -10.92
C ALA A 143 17.12 -6.98 -11.02
N ALA A 144 17.21 -6.24 -9.90
CA ALA A 144 18.03 -5.05 -9.80
C ALA A 144 19.17 -5.25 -8.78
N TYR A 145 20.39 -5.02 -9.23
CA TYR A 145 21.58 -4.90 -8.38
C TYR A 145 22.00 -3.43 -8.36
N MET A 146 21.49 -2.69 -7.41
CA MET A 146 21.65 -1.23 -7.38
C MET A 146 21.52 -0.69 -5.94
N PRO A 147 22.14 0.50 -5.67
CA PRO A 147 22.00 1.17 -4.39
C PRO A 147 20.54 1.62 -4.17
N HIS A 148 20.26 2.09 -2.95
CA HIS A 148 18.93 2.59 -2.58
C HIS A 148 18.70 4.00 -3.14
N VAL A 149 18.40 4.08 -4.44
CA VAL A 149 18.18 5.31 -5.20
C VAL A 149 16.76 5.38 -5.76
N ALA A 150 16.36 6.53 -6.29
CA ALA A 150 15.01 6.73 -6.85
C ALA A 150 14.71 5.75 -7.98
N GLU A 151 15.70 5.45 -8.80
CA GLU A 151 15.60 4.53 -9.93
C GLU A 151 15.21 3.10 -9.50
N THR A 152 15.57 2.67 -8.29
CA THR A 152 15.16 1.38 -7.73
C THR A 152 13.65 1.32 -7.52
N ILE A 153 13.07 2.40 -6.97
CA ILE A 153 11.62 2.50 -6.77
C ILE A 153 10.88 2.63 -8.10
N ILE A 154 11.42 3.41 -9.05
CA ILE A 154 10.85 3.53 -10.40
C ILE A 154 10.85 2.18 -11.09
N THR A 155 11.94 1.42 -11.01
CA THR A 155 12.03 0.07 -11.61
C THR A 155 11.07 -0.91 -10.96
N PHE A 156 10.94 -0.88 -9.63
CA PHE A 156 9.96 -1.68 -8.90
C PHE A 156 8.53 -1.40 -9.38
N LEU A 157 8.15 -0.14 -9.47
CA LEU A 157 6.80 0.25 -9.93
C LEU A 157 6.58 -0.10 -11.40
N ALA A 158 7.58 0.10 -12.27
CA ALA A 158 7.50 -0.22 -13.68
C ALA A 158 7.35 -1.74 -13.93
N ALA A 159 8.13 -2.58 -13.24
CA ALA A 159 8.01 -4.02 -13.31
C ALA A 159 6.63 -4.51 -12.85
N ASN A 160 6.13 -3.96 -11.72
CA ASN A 160 4.79 -4.28 -11.22
C ASN A 160 3.68 -3.80 -12.17
N ALA A 161 3.85 -2.64 -12.83
CA ALA A 161 2.86 -2.11 -13.77
C ALA A 161 2.60 -3.02 -14.97
N ILE A 162 3.62 -3.77 -15.40
CA ILE A 162 3.52 -4.74 -16.50
C ILE A 162 3.29 -6.19 -16.02
N GLY A 163 3.01 -6.40 -14.73
CA GLY A 163 2.75 -7.73 -14.15
C GLY A 163 4.00 -8.61 -13.98
N ALA A 164 5.20 -8.05 -14.04
CA ALA A 164 6.45 -8.75 -13.75
C ALA A 164 6.75 -8.75 -12.24
N THR A 165 7.51 -9.75 -11.79
CA THR A 165 7.99 -9.83 -10.41
C THR A 165 9.30 -9.06 -10.29
N PHE A 166 9.38 -8.17 -9.28
CA PHE A 166 10.61 -7.41 -9.00
C PHE A 166 11.37 -7.99 -7.82
N THR A 167 12.69 -8.03 -7.93
CA THR A 167 13.60 -8.33 -6.83
C THR A 167 14.81 -7.40 -6.88
N SER A 168 15.35 -7.03 -5.71
CA SER A 168 16.54 -6.20 -5.65
C SER A 168 17.48 -6.61 -4.54
N THR A 169 18.77 -6.34 -4.74
CA THR A 169 19.79 -6.39 -3.70
C THR A 169 20.66 -5.14 -3.79
N SER A 170 21.19 -4.71 -2.65
CA SER A 170 22.12 -3.57 -2.60
C SER A 170 23.48 -3.96 -3.19
N SER A 171 24.13 -3.01 -3.81
CA SER A 171 25.53 -3.10 -4.25
C SER A 171 26.49 -2.94 -3.09
#